data_9eb86c7aefb09376796c5bf21b85f65d
#
_entry.id   9eb86c7aefb09376796c5bf21b85f65d
#
_cell.length_a   1.000
_cell.length_b   1.000
_cell.length_c   1.000
_cell.angle_alpha   90.00
_cell.angle_beta   90.00
_cell.angle_gamma   90.00
#
_symmetry.space_group_name_H-M   'P 1'
#
loop_
_entity.id
_entity.type
_entity.pdbx_description
1 polymer ?
#
loop_
_entity_poly.entity_id
_entity_poly.type
_entity_poly.pdbx_seq_one_letter_code
_entity_poly.pdbx_strand_id
1 'polypeptide(L)'
;MKKTHLLSVCMIVKNEEKILEDCLKSVLPVADEIIVVDNGSSDNSLSILKNYGCKIIDGSQFYVDEARNLYLNAAKSEWILIIDADERLDENSYGLIEKTLEKTDEKVYGIQLKNIQYLGKGLWCEVPALRIIRNHKGIKYDNVPIHASLGTSITKMGKKIINSNILLHHIDILINNRAEKKREKYRKGLETMLFSKNKIIDERYYLNMGFYAMEYIAIQEYDKAEDILLKALQKEIKFKPFLMVFLCQLYIITNNFQKLEKLIKSINFNMQNLLDSADIIGNYYCYLDKNLCREYYMKQCIVNPSKISNYLNLAYLMREKDTTFAKKLIETAFEKNSYLKNPLIYKEGDECNIFKQQSNFIFPIKDLKCNLFLEI
;
A
#
# COMPACT_ATOMS: atom_id res chain seq x y z
N MET A 1 2.29 -31.75 3.63
CA MET A 1 2.18 -31.75 2.16
C MET A 1 3.50 -31.24 1.59
N LYS A 2 4.00 -31.84 0.51
CA LYS A 2 5.20 -31.33 -0.17
C LYS A 2 4.80 -30.02 -0.85
N LYS A 3 5.49 -28.91 -0.57
CA LYS A 3 5.24 -27.63 -1.28
C LYS A 3 5.43 -27.86 -2.78
N THR A 4 4.49 -27.39 -3.59
CA THR A 4 4.54 -27.49 -5.05
C THR A 4 5.43 -26.44 -5.67
N HIS A 5 5.61 -25.30 -4.99
CA HIS A 5 6.45 -24.18 -5.42
C HIS A 5 7.41 -23.75 -4.32
N LEU A 6 8.64 -23.46 -4.71
CA LEU A 6 9.67 -22.93 -3.82
C LEU A 6 9.60 -21.39 -3.81
N LEU A 7 9.76 -20.79 -2.62
CA LEU A 7 9.66 -19.34 -2.38
C LEU A 7 10.88 -18.82 -1.63
N SER A 8 11.69 -17.98 -2.30
CA SER A 8 12.74 -17.19 -1.64
C SER A 8 12.12 -15.93 -1.08
N VAL A 9 12.33 -15.65 0.20
CA VAL A 9 11.98 -14.35 0.80
C VAL A 9 13.20 -13.43 0.72
N CYS A 10 13.02 -12.25 0.15
CA CYS A 10 14.10 -11.28 -0.09
C CYS A 10 13.81 -9.95 0.60
N MET A 11 14.81 -9.38 1.25
CA MET A 11 14.70 -8.17 2.03
C MET A 11 15.95 -7.31 1.92
N ILE A 12 15.79 -5.98 2.03
CA ILE A 12 16.91 -5.05 2.30
C ILE A 12 16.71 -4.45 3.69
N VAL A 13 17.77 -4.38 4.49
CA VAL A 13 17.74 -3.93 5.88
C VAL A 13 18.81 -2.87 6.13
N LYS A 14 18.45 -1.86 6.93
CA LYS A 14 19.39 -0.93 7.53
C LYS A 14 18.86 -0.38 8.85
N ASN A 15 19.42 -0.81 9.98
CA ASN A 15 19.06 -0.34 11.34
C ASN A 15 17.58 -0.59 11.67
N GLU A 16 17.15 -1.85 11.61
CA GLU A 16 15.75 -2.26 11.83
C GLU A 16 15.59 -3.19 13.06
N GLU A 17 16.54 -3.17 14.02
CA GLU A 17 16.56 -4.08 15.18
C GLU A 17 15.23 -4.17 15.93
N LYS A 18 14.45 -3.08 15.97
CA LYS A 18 13.19 -3.00 16.76
C LYS A 18 12.02 -3.72 16.14
N ILE A 19 12.05 -3.96 14.82
CA ILE A 19 10.90 -4.44 14.05
C ILE A 19 11.22 -5.64 13.17
N LEU A 20 12.51 -5.92 12.95
CA LEU A 20 12.98 -6.94 12.01
C LEU A 20 12.54 -8.35 12.43
N GLU A 21 12.59 -8.64 13.73
CA GLU A 21 12.25 -9.96 14.25
C GLU A 21 10.80 -10.36 13.95
N ASP A 22 9.85 -9.45 14.14
CA ASP A 22 8.44 -9.69 13.84
C ASP A 22 8.19 -9.86 12.33
N CYS A 23 8.95 -9.14 11.48
CA CYS A 23 8.90 -9.35 10.04
C CYS A 23 9.35 -10.76 9.68
N LEU A 24 10.51 -11.19 10.19
CA LEU A 24 11.04 -12.53 9.93
C LEU A 24 10.07 -13.62 10.40
N LYS A 25 9.50 -13.50 11.61
CA LYS A 25 8.50 -14.44 12.13
C LYS A 25 7.30 -14.58 11.20
N SER A 26 6.85 -13.48 10.58
CA SER A 26 5.69 -13.49 9.69
C SER A 26 5.93 -14.22 8.37
N VAL A 27 7.16 -14.37 7.92
CA VAL A 27 7.49 -15.01 6.62
C VAL A 27 8.09 -16.40 6.75
N LEU A 28 8.63 -16.76 7.92
CA LEU A 28 9.21 -18.10 8.16
C LEU A 28 8.32 -19.27 7.73
N PRO A 29 6.97 -19.25 7.98
CA PRO A 29 6.12 -20.38 7.61
C PRO A 29 6.02 -20.64 6.11
N VAL A 30 6.34 -19.66 5.27
CA VAL A 30 6.23 -19.76 3.80
C VAL A 30 7.58 -19.81 3.09
N ALA A 31 8.66 -19.37 3.75
CA ALA A 31 9.98 -19.25 3.16
C ALA A 31 10.69 -20.61 3.02
N ASP A 32 11.31 -20.88 1.88
CA ASP A 32 12.27 -21.96 1.70
C ASP A 32 13.71 -21.46 1.91
N GLU A 33 13.95 -20.19 1.67
CA GLU A 33 15.18 -19.48 2.03
C GLU A 33 14.84 -18.01 2.33
N ILE A 34 15.64 -17.37 3.20
CA ILE A 34 15.54 -15.94 3.48
C ILE A 34 16.88 -15.29 3.13
N ILE A 35 16.84 -14.34 2.20
CA ILE A 35 18.03 -13.62 1.70
C ILE A 35 17.87 -12.15 2.06
N VAL A 36 18.81 -11.64 2.81
CA VAL A 36 18.79 -10.25 3.27
C VAL A 36 20.03 -9.51 2.83
N VAL A 37 19.85 -8.39 2.17
CA VAL A 37 20.91 -7.45 1.88
C VAL A 37 20.99 -6.45 3.03
N ASP A 38 22.10 -6.47 3.77
CA ASP A 38 22.38 -5.45 4.77
C ASP A 38 23.02 -4.23 4.12
N ASN A 39 22.34 -3.10 4.21
CA ASN A 39 22.80 -1.82 3.63
C ASN A 39 23.56 -0.97 4.65
N GLY A 40 24.44 -1.63 5.45
CA GLY A 40 25.29 -0.98 6.43
C GLY A 40 24.60 -0.68 7.75
N SER A 41 24.03 -1.70 8.39
CA SER A 41 23.47 -1.60 9.75
C SER A 41 24.57 -1.45 10.79
N SER A 42 24.31 -0.60 11.80
CA SER A 42 25.16 -0.33 12.95
C SER A 42 24.55 -0.73 14.28
N ASP A 43 23.30 -1.23 14.25
CA ASP A 43 22.54 -1.74 15.39
C ASP A 43 22.56 -3.29 15.45
N ASN A 44 21.68 -3.92 16.23
CA ASN A 44 21.62 -5.36 16.37
C ASN A 44 20.97 -6.11 15.19
N SER A 45 20.61 -5.42 14.10
CA SER A 45 19.95 -6.06 12.93
C SER A 45 20.72 -7.27 12.42
N LEU A 46 22.06 -7.17 12.26
CA LEU A 46 22.91 -8.29 11.79
C LEU A 46 22.87 -9.50 12.74
N SER A 47 22.83 -9.27 14.03
CA SER A 47 22.73 -10.34 15.03
C SER A 47 21.40 -11.08 14.91
N ILE A 48 20.30 -10.33 14.77
CA ILE A 48 18.94 -10.89 14.57
C ILE A 48 18.93 -11.75 13.29
N LEU A 49 19.43 -11.24 12.16
CA LEU A 49 19.46 -11.98 10.90
C LEU A 49 20.22 -13.31 11.00
N LYS A 50 21.36 -13.32 11.70
CA LYS A 50 22.15 -14.54 11.94
C LYS A 50 21.37 -15.55 12.78
N ASN A 51 20.69 -15.12 13.83
CA ASN A 51 19.89 -15.99 14.71
C ASN A 51 18.73 -16.66 13.95
N TYR A 52 18.19 -16.00 12.94
CA TYR A 52 17.13 -16.55 12.07
C TYR A 52 17.67 -17.34 10.86
N GLY A 53 18.99 -17.57 10.78
CA GLY A 53 19.60 -18.35 9.69
C GLY A 53 19.47 -17.71 8.31
N CYS A 54 19.34 -16.38 8.24
CA CYS A 54 19.23 -15.67 6.98
C CYS A 54 20.56 -15.71 6.19
N LYS A 55 20.47 -15.83 4.87
CA LYS A 55 21.59 -15.58 3.99
C LYS A 55 21.81 -14.08 3.87
N ILE A 56 22.88 -13.57 4.46
CA ILE A 56 23.21 -12.13 4.51
C ILE A 56 24.18 -11.78 3.39
N ILE A 57 23.87 -10.69 2.66
CA ILE A 57 24.73 -10.11 1.61
C ILE A 57 25.06 -8.68 2.04
N ASP A 58 26.33 -8.31 1.98
CA ASP A 58 26.77 -6.93 2.24
C ASP A 58 26.39 -6.05 1.04
N GLY A 59 25.51 -5.10 1.29
CA GLY A 59 25.05 -4.09 0.33
C GLY A 59 25.48 -2.67 0.70
N SER A 60 26.35 -2.48 1.68
CA SER A 60 26.74 -1.19 2.26
C SER A 60 27.33 -0.20 1.25
N GLN A 61 27.95 -0.70 0.18
CA GLN A 61 28.57 0.09 -0.88
C GLN A 61 27.62 0.52 -2.00
N PHE A 62 26.37 0.02 -1.99
CA PHE A 62 25.42 0.22 -3.07
C PHE A 62 24.28 1.19 -2.68
N TYR A 63 23.74 1.90 -3.65
CA TYR A 63 22.46 2.55 -3.48
C TYR A 63 21.35 1.51 -3.28
N VAL A 64 20.27 1.89 -2.60
CA VAL A 64 19.19 0.96 -2.18
C VAL A 64 18.68 0.08 -3.32
N ASP A 65 18.46 0.63 -4.51
CA ASP A 65 17.90 -0.13 -5.64
C ASP A 65 18.94 -1.06 -6.30
N GLU A 66 20.20 -0.68 -6.31
CA GLU A 66 21.31 -1.56 -6.73
C GLU A 66 21.46 -2.70 -5.72
N ALA A 67 21.44 -2.39 -4.43
CA ALA A 67 21.48 -3.36 -3.35
C ALA A 67 20.32 -4.37 -3.44
N ARG A 68 19.12 -3.91 -3.80
CA ARG A 68 17.97 -4.80 -4.02
C ARG A 68 18.20 -5.81 -5.15
N ASN A 69 18.90 -5.44 -6.20
CA ASN A 69 19.22 -6.38 -7.28
C ASN A 69 20.16 -7.51 -6.82
N LEU A 70 20.94 -7.32 -5.74
CA LEU A 70 21.80 -8.38 -5.19
C LEU A 70 21.00 -9.58 -4.68
N TYR A 71 19.90 -9.35 -3.94
CA TYR A 71 19.07 -10.46 -3.47
C TYR A 71 18.33 -11.14 -4.61
N LEU A 72 17.89 -10.41 -5.65
CA LEU A 72 17.28 -11.01 -6.83
C LEU A 72 18.22 -11.99 -7.53
N ASN A 73 19.49 -11.62 -7.64
CA ASN A 73 20.53 -12.46 -8.24
C ASN A 73 20.88 -13.69 -7.37
N ALA A 74 20.69 -13.60 -6.07
CA ALA A 74 21.06 -14.61 -5.09
C ALA A 74 19.95 -15.63 -4.79
N ALA A 75 18.72 -15.31 -5.13
CA ALA A 75 17.54 -16.17 -4.95
C ALA A 75 17.61 -17.42 -5.83
N LYS A 76 17.24 -18.58 -5.26
CA LYS A 76 17.30 -19.89 -5.94
C LYS A 76 15.94 -20.51 -6.20
N SER A 77 14.90 -20.07 -5.47
CA SER A 77 13.54 -20.58 -5.61
C SER A 77 12.90 -20.12 -6.92
N GLU A 78 11.82 -20.77 -7.33
CA GLU A 78 11.04 -20.41 -8.54
C GLU A 78 10.39 -19.04 -8.40
N TRP A 79 9.95 -18.70 -7.18
CA TRP A 79 9.30 -17.44 -6.86
C TRP A 79 10.08 -16.67 -5.81
N ILE A 80 9.97 -15.37 -5.85
CA ILE A 80 10.57 -14.44 -4.88
C ILE A 80 9.46 -13.62 -4.25
N LEU A 81 9.36 -13.66 -2.91
CA LEU A 81 8.58 -12.71 -2.12
C LEU A 81 9.52 -11.61 -1.63
N ILE A 82 9.23 -10.38 -2.01
CA ILE A 82 9.94 -9.20 -1.57
C ILE A 82 9.18 -8.57 -0.41
N ILE A 83 9.85 -8.35 0.70
CA ILE A 83 9.24 -7.76 1.90
C ILE A 83 10.22 -6.76 2.53
N ASP A 84 9.69 -5.65 3.05
CA ASP A 84 10.46 -4.68 3.81
C ASP A 84 10.34 -4.98 5.33
N ALA A 85 11.31 -4.55 6.15
CA ALA A 85 11.34 -4.87 7.57
C ALA A 85 10.13 -4.30 8.36
N ASP A 86 9.49 -3.26 7.84
CA ASP A 86 8.27 -2.65 8.37
C ASP A 86 6.97 -3.28 7.82
N GLU A 87 7.07 -4.44 7.17
CA GLU A 87 5.94 -5.20 6.66
C GLU A 87 5.76 -6.53 7.42
N ARG A 88 4.54 -7.03 7.43
CA ARG A 88 4.15 -8.33 8.03
C ARG A 88 3.25 -9.07 7.07
N LEU A 89 3.61 -10.30 6.74
CA LEU A 89 2.72 -11.17 5.98
C LEU A 89 1.60 -11.66 6.92
N ASP A 90 0.35 -11.53 6.49
CA ASP A 90 -0.80 -11.99 7.26
C ASP A 90 -0.81 -13.53 7.35
N GLU A 91 -1.04 -14.07 8.55
CA GLU A 91 -1.03 -15.52 8.80
C GLU A 91 -2.11 -16.28 8.02
N ASN A 92 -3.29 -15.65 7.81
CA ASN A 92 -4.37 -16.24 7.02
C ASN A 92 -4.03 -16.29 5.51
N SER A 93 -2.96 -15.60 5.11
CA SER A 93 -2.49 -15.58 3.71
C SER A 93 -1.53 -16.72 3.35
N TYR A 94 -1.01 -17.48 4.30
CA TYR A 94 -0.02 -18.53 4.01
C TYR A 94 -0.53 -19.56 3.00
N GLY A 95 -1.68 -20.17 3.27
CA GLY A 95 -2.28 -21.12 2.32
C GLY A 95 -2.79 -20.49 1.03
N LEU A 96 -3.04 -19.16 1.03
CA LEU A 96 -3.46 -18.44 -0.16
C LEU A 96 -2.28 -18.20 -1.11
N ILE A 97 -1.06 -18.04 -0.60
CA ILE A 97 0.15 -17.93 -1.44
C ILE A 97 0.29 -19.18 -2.29
N GLU A 98 0.34 -20.38 -1.68
CA GLU A 98 0.49 -21.62 -2.41
C GLU A 98 -0.61 -21.80 -3.48
N LYS A 99 -1.88 -21.65 -3.09
CA LYS A 99 -3.02 -21.70 -4.01
C LYS A 99 -2.93 -20.69 -5.16
N THR A 100 -2.37 -19.51 -4.91
CA THR A 100 -2.20 -18.48 -5.94
C THR A 100 -1.10 -18.88 -6.91
N LEU A 101 0.04 -19.37 -6.41
CA LEU A 101 1.16 -19.81 -7.24
C LEU A 101 0.77 -21.00 -8.12
N GLU A 102 0.04 -21.99 -7.57
CA GLU A 102 -0.46 -23.18 -8.32
C GLU A 102 -1.38 -22.81 -9.49
N LYS A 103 -2.22 -21.76 -9.33
CA LYS A 103 -3.16 -21.31 -10.36
C LYS A 103 -2.56 -20.37 -11.40
N THR A 104 -1.31 -20.00 -11.22
CA THR A 104 -0.65 -19.00 -12.03
C THR A 104 -0.09 -19.61 -13.30
N ASP A 105 -0.53 -19.12 -14.47
CA ASP A 105 -0.02 -19.55 -15.76
C ASP A 105 1.43 -19.08 -16.02
N GLU A 106 2.09 -19.68 -17.03
CA GLU A 106 3.47 -19.36 -17.42
C GLU A 106 3.71 -17.92 -17.90
N LYS A 107 2.64 -17.17 -18.19
CA LYS A 107 2.71 -15.78 -18.65
C LYS A 107 2.71 -14.79 -17.49
N VAL A 108 2.35 -15.24 -16.27
CA VAL A 108 2.33 -14.40 -15.08
C VAL A 108 3.70 -14.40 -14.41
N TYR A 109 4.27 -13.22 -14.29
CA TYR A 109 5.59 -12.99 -13.73
C TYR A 109 5.56 -12.07 -12.51
N GLY A 110 4.40 -11.52 -12.18
CA GLY A 110 4.22 -10.68 -11.00
C GLY A 110 2.85 -10.85 -10.37
N ILE A 111 2.80 -10.80 -9.05
CA ILE A 111 1.58 -10.87 -8.25
C ILE A 111 1.57 -9.68 -7.29
N GLN A 112 0.53 -8.86 -7.39
CA GLN A 112 0.29 -7.77 -6.46
C GLN A 112 -0.46 -8.30 -5.23
N LEU A 113 0.04 -7.94 -4.06
CA LEU A 113 -0.56 -8.20 -2.77
C LEU A 113 -1.41 -6.99 -2.35
N LYS A 114 -2.41 -7.22 -1.50
CA LYS A 114 -3.12 -6.16 -0.80
C LYS A 114 -2.25 -5.65 0.34
N ASN A 115 -1.60 -4.52 0.12
CA ASN A 115 -0.80 -3.86 1.14
C ASN A 115 -1.69 -2.95 1.97
N ILE A 116 -1.89 -3.29 3.23
CA ILE A 116 -2.65 -2.52 4.21
C ILE A 116 -1.67 -1.60 4.94
N GLN A 117 -1.67 -0.34 4.57
CA GLN A 117 -0.83 0.69 5.19
C GLN A 117 -1.56 1.32 6.37
N TYR A 118 -1.11 1.02 7.58
CA TYR A 118 -1.70 1.57 8.80
C TYR A 118 -1.27 3.00 9.03
N LEU A 119 -2.24 3.85 9.36
CA LEU A 119 -2.08 5.29 9.47
C LEU A 119 -2.11 5.78 10.93
N GLY A 120 -2.21 4.85 11.88
CA GLY A 120 -2.47 5.11 13.29
C GLY A 120 -3.95 5.29 13.61
N LYS A 121 -4.30 5.21 14.90
CA LYS A 121 -5.68 5.34 15.41
C LYS A 121 -6.67 4.37 14.76
N GLY A 122 -6.22 3.19 14.37
CA GLY A 122 -7.02 2.15 13.71
C GLY A 122 -7.31 2.40 12.24
N LEU A 123 -6.86 3.49 11.65
CA LEU A 123 -7.05 3.80 10.24
C LEU A 123 -6.01 3.14 9.35
N TRP A 124 -6.40 2.84 8.12
CA TRP A 124 -5.48 2.38 7.07
C TRP A 124 -5.93 2.83 5.68
N CYS A 125 -5.04 2.66 4.71
CA CYS A 125 -5.38 2.59 3.29
C CYS A 125 -4.93 1.24 2.72
N GLU A 126 -5.60 0.79 1.66
CA GLU A 126 -5.29 -0.44 0.94
C GLU A 126 -4.71 -0.07 -0.43
N VAL A 127 -3.48 -0.52 -0.69
CA VAL A 127 -2.76 -0.23 -1.92
C VAL A 127 -2.23 -1.53 -2.51
N PRO A 128 -2.41 -1.81 -3.81
CA PRO A 128 -1.78 -2.97 -4.42
C PRO A 128 -0.27 -2.79 -4.48
N ALA A 129 0.48 -3.79 -4.00
CA ALA A 129 1.94 -3.79 -4.02
C ALA A 129 2.46 -5.03 -4.75
N LEU A 130 3.29 -4.84 -5.77
CA LEU A 130 3.98 -5.94 -6.45
C LEU A 130 5.05 -6.49 -5.51
N ARG A 131 4.76 -7.66 -4.88
CA ARG A 131 5.62 -8.27 -3.87
C ARG A 131 6.05 -9.70 -4.21
N ILE A 132 5.31 -10.43 -5.04
CA ILE A 132 5.73 -11.76 -5.50
C ILE A 132 6.05 -11.68 -6.99
N ILE A 133 7.22 -12.20 -7.36
CA ILE A 133 7.69 -12.25 -8.75
C ILE A 133 8.25 -13.62 -9.10
N ARG A 134 8.19 -14.02 -10.38
CA ARG A 134 9.00 -15.15 -10.84
C ARG A 134 10.48 -14.81 -10.78
N ASN A 135 11.27 -15.77 -10.34
CA ASN A 135 12.72 -15.64 -10.37
C ASN A 135 13.21 -15.74 -11.83
N HIS A 136 13.52 -14.59 -12.40
CA HIS A 136 13.97 -14.51 -13.80
C HIS A 136 15.02 -13.39 -13.96
N LYS A 137 16.15 -13.71 -14.61
CA LYS A 137 17.31 -12.80 -14.79
C LYS A 137 16.96 -11.48 -15.50
N GLY A 138 15.87 -11.43 -16.26
CA GLY A 138 15.39 -10.19 -16.90
C GLY A 138 14.64 -9.23 -15.99
N ILE A 139 14.28 -9.67 -14.78
CA ILE A 139 13.56 -8.84 -13.80
C ILE A 139 14.59 -8.13 -12.91
N LYS A 140 14.54 -6.82 -12.90
CA LYS A 140 15.41 -5.97 -12.11
C LYS A 140 14.73 -4.66 -11.74
N TYR A 141 15.16 -4.07 -10.64
CA TYR A 141 14.75 -2.71 -10.30
C TYR A 141 15.28 -1.69 -11.29
N ASP A 142 14.44 -0.71 -11.64
CA ASP A 142 14.86 0.44 -12.42
C ASP A 142 15.85 1.27 -11.60
N ASN A 143 16.88 1.78 -12.26
CA ASN A 143 17.83 2.70 -11.62
C ASN A 143 17.25 4.12 -11.62
N VAL A 144 16.33 4.39 -10.70
CA VAL A 144 15.67 5.69 -10.52
C VAL A 144 15.75 6.11 -9.05
N PRO A 145 15.86 7.42 -8.75
CA PRO A 145 16.05 7.93 -7.39
C PRO A 145 14.93 7.56 -6.42
N ILE A 146 13.68 7.45 -6.92
CA ILE A 146 12.47 7.19 -6.12
C ILE A 146 11.50 6.35 -6.92
N HIS A 147 10.72 5.50 -6.22
CA HIS A 147 9.69 4.64 -6.80
C HIS A 147 10.23 3.67 -7.86
N ALA A 148 11.42 3.10 -7.63
CA ALA A 148 11.92 2.01 -8.45
C ALA A 148 10.91 0.85 -8.50
N SER A 149 10.70 0.31 -9.69
CA SER A 149 9.65 -0.70 -9.93
C SER A 149 10.20 -1.91 -10.70
N LEU A 150 9.81 -3.10 -10.25
CA LEU A 150 10.01 -4.33 -11.01
C LEU A 150 8.98 -4.50 -12.14
N GLY A 151 7.85 -3.82 -12.03
CA GLY A 151 6.75 -3.90 -13.00
C GLY A 151 7.18 -3.52 -14.40
N THR A 152 8.06 -2.53 -14.54
CA THR A 152 8.61 -2.09 -15.84
C THR A 152 9.38 -3.22 -16.54
N SER A 153 10.20 -3.98 -15.80
CA SER A 153 10.93 -5.13 -16.36
C SER A 153 9.98 -6.22 -16.84
N ILE A 154 8.98 -6.56 -16.03
CA ILE A 154 7.99 -7.59 -16.34
C ILE A 154 7.16 -7.23 -17.57
N THR A 155 6.68 -5.99 -17.65
CA THR A 155 5.85 -5.53 -18.77
C THR A 155 6.64 -5.43 -20.08
N LYS A 156 7.91 -4.99 -20.03
CA LYS A 156 8.80 -4.97 -21.19
C LYS A 156 9.07 -6.37 -21.76
N MET A 157 9.00 -7.40 -20.92
CA MET A 157 9.10 -8.82 -21.35
C MET A 157 7.79 -9.36 -21.94
N GLY A 158 6.74 -8.57 -22.04
CA GLY A 158 5.40 -9.01 -22.47
C GLY A 158 4.71 -9.95 -21.48
N LYS A 159 5.15 -9.97 -20.22
CA LYS A 159 4.60 -10.81 -19.16
C LYS A 159 3.55 -10.08 -18.34
N LYS A 160 2.69 -10.86 -17.65
CA LYS A 160 1.54 -10.35 -16.91
C LYS A 160 1.86 -10.14 -15.43
N ILE A 161 1.18 -9.15 -14.86
CA ILE A 161 1.06 -8.93 -13.41
C ILE A 161 -0.41 -9.11 -13.07
N ILE A 162 -0.70 -9.90 -12.04
CA ILE A 162 -2.07 -10.14 -11.55
C ILE A 162 -2.23 -9.62 -10.12
N ASN A 163 -3.49 -9.38 -9.73
CA ASN A 163 -3.84 -9.05 -8.34
C ASN A 163 -4.16 -10.32 -7.56
N SER A 164 -3.89 -10.29 -6.26
CA SER A 164 -4.26 -11.35 -5.32
C SER A 164 -4.99 -10.78 -4.10
N ASN A 165 -5.55 -11.68 -3.28
CA ASN A 165 -6.11 -11.33 -1.98
C ASN A 165 -5.15 -11.63 -0.81
N ILE A 166 -3.87 -11.87 -1.09
CA ILE A 166 -2.83 -12.03 -0.07
C ILE A 166 -2.65 -10.71 0.64
N LEU A 167 -2.76 -10.71 1.97
CA LEU A 167 -2.64 -9.51 2.80
C LEU A 167 -1.20 -9.31 3.26
N LEU A 168 -0.76 -8.06 3.16
CA LEU A 168 0.52 -7.58 3.68
C LEU A 168 0.23 -6.36 4.55
N HIS A 169 0.68 -6.36 5.80
CA HIS A 169 0.52 -5.26 6.74
C HIS A 169 1.75 -4.38 6.74
N HIS A 170 1.59 -3.08 6.55
CA HIS A 170 2.67 -2.10 6.51
C HIS A 170 2.51 -1.10 7.64
N ILE A 171 3.52 -1.05 8.53
CA ILE A 171 3.47 -0.31 9.80
C ILE A 171 4.42 0.90 9.84
N ASP A 172 5.00 1.30 8.72
CA ASP A 172 6.01 2.37 8.63
C ASP A 172 5.62 3.65 9.41
N ILE A 173 4.39 4.12 9.23
CA ILE A 173 3.89 5.35 9.86
C ILE A 173 3.67 5.18 11.38
N LEU A 174 3.54 3.93 11.86
CA LEU A 174 3.41 3.65 13.30
C LEU A 174 4.76 3.68 14.03
N ILE A 175 5.86 3.85 13.28
CA ILE A 175 7.22 3.92 13.81
C ILE A 175 7.60 5.40 13.94
N ASN A 176 7.76 5.86 15.17
CA ASN A 176 8.03 7.25 15.50
C ASN A 176 9.23 7.84 14.72
N ASN A 177 9.10 9.09 14.28
CA ASN A 177 10.12 9.92 13.63
C ASN A 177 10.59 9.43 12.24
N ARG A 178 9.85 8.56 11.57
CA ARG A 178 10.21 8.05 10.23
C ARG A 178 9.60 8.87 9.09
N ALA A 179 8.33 9.25 9.23
CA ALA A 179 7.57 9.82 8.13
C ALA A 179 8.09 11.18 7.67
N GLU A 180 8.46 12.08 8.57
CA GLU A 180 8.92 13.43 8.22
C GLU A 180 10.22 13.41 7.41
N LYS A 181 11.24 12.67 7.89
CA LYS A 181 12.53 12.51 7.18
C LYS A 181 12.36 11.86 5.80
N LYS A 182 11.46 10.88 5.72
CA LYS A 182 11.12 10.19 4.47
C LYS A 182 10.45 11.15 3.49
N ARG A 183 9.50 11.98 3.94
CA ARG A 183 8.82 13.00 3.14
C ARG A 183 9.79 14.03 2.56
N GLU A 184 10.69 14.56 3.36
CA GLU A 184 11.69 15.49 2.87
C GLU A 184 12.57 14.87 1.77
N LYS A 185 13.01 13.63 1.97
CA LYS A 185 13.79 12.87 0.96
C LYS A 185 13.00 12.69 -0.33
N TYR A 186 11.72 12.29 -0.23
CA TYR A 186 10.86 12.10 -1.40
C TYR A 186 10.65 13.40 -2.16
N ARG A 187 10.31 14.48 -1.48
CA ARG A 187 10.12 15.80 -2.09
C ARG A 187 11.35 16.26 -2.85
N LYS A 188 12.55 16.21 -2.23
CA LYS A 188 13.82 16.57 -2.88
C LYS A 188 14.12 15.71 -4.11
N GLY A 189 13.86 14.41 -4.03
CA GLY A 189 14.06 13.51 -5.16
C GLY A 189 13.10 13.80 -6.31
N LEU A 190 11.81 14.06 -6.02
CA LEU A 190 10.82 14.45 -7.02
C LEU A 190 11.18 15.80 -7.66
N GLU A 191 11.63 16.78 -6.88
CA GLU A 191 12.13 18.08 -7.37
C GLU A 191 13.27 17.89 -8.35
N THR A 192 14.24 17.03 -8.01
CA THR A 192 15.37 16.73 -8.90
C THR A 192 14.88 16.11 -10.22
N MET A 193 13.92 15.18 -10.19
CA MET A 193 13.39 14.53 -11.38
C MET A 193 12.55 15.47 -12.24
N LEU A 194 11.74 16.34 -11.63
CA LEU A 194 10.81 17.21 -12.34
C LEU A 194 11.45 18.48 -12.88
N PHE A 195 12.49 19.01 -12.22
CA PHE A 195 13.07 20.32 -12.53
C PHE A 195 14.50 20.29 -13.04
N SER A 196 15.11 19.10 -13.21
CA SER A 196 16.44 18.99 -13.81
C SER A 196 16.46 19.51 -15.24
N LYS A 197 17.63 20.02 -15.69
CA LYS A 197 17.82 20.47 -17.08
C LYS A 197 17.62 19.34 -18.11
N ASN A 198 17.94 18.10 -17.73
CA ASN A 198 17.87 16.91 -18.59
C ASN A 198 16.62 16.05 -18.30
N LYS A 199 15.54 16.64 -17.78
CA LYS A 199 14.31 15.89 -17.50
C LYS A 199 13.70 15.30 -18.76
N ILE A 200 13.28 14.05 -18.69
CA ILE A 200 12.52 13.40 -19.75
C ILE A 200 11.03 13.64 -19.46
N ILE A 201 10.33 14.25 -20.43
CA ILE A 201 8.88 14.51 -20.33
C ILE A 201 8.14 13.36 -21.01
N ASP A 202 7.90 12.30 -20.26
CA ASP A 202 7.14 11.12 -20.65
C ASP A 202 5.95 10.89 -19.69
N GLU A 203 5.26 9.78 -19.82
CA GLU A 203 4.15 9.41 -18.90
C GLU A 203 4.56 9.39 -17.44
N ARG A 204 5.79 8.98 -17.13
CA ARG A 204 6.32 8.93 -15.77
C ARG A 204 6.55 10.32 -15.18
N TYR A 205 6.92 11.27 -15.99
CA TYR A 205 7.03 12.68 -15.59
C TYR A 205 5.70 13.19 -15.00
N TYR A 206 4.58 12.92 -15.69
CA TYR A 206 3.26 13.35 -15.21
C TYR A 206 2.79 12.57 -13.98
N LEU A 207 3.11 11.28 -13.87
CA LEU A 207 2.88 10.51 -12.66
C LEU A 207 3.66 11.10 -11.47
N ASN A 208 4.92 11.47 -11.68
CA ASN A 208 5.75 12.12 -10.66
C ASN A 208 5.22 13.50 -10.26
N MET A 209 4.59 14.24 -11.17
CA MET A 209 3.85 15.47 -10.81
C MET A 209 2.72 15.16 -9.83
N GLY A 210 1.99 14.06 -10.02
CA GLY A 210 0.97 13.61 -9.07
C GLY A 210 1.54 13.31 -7.70
N PHE A 211 2.62 12.57 -7.60
CA PHE A 211 3.31 12.31 -6.33
C PHE A 211 3.84 13.59 -5.69
N TYR A 212 4.34 14.53 -6.49
CA TYR A 212 4.79 15.84 -6.00
C TYR A 212 3.64 16.69 -5.44
N ALA A 213 2.47 16.64 -6.08
CA ALA A 213 1.26 17.27 -5.54
C ALA A 213 0.85 16.66 -4.19
N MET A 214 0.99 15.33 -4.03
CA MET A 214 0.74 14.65 -2.76
C MET A 214 1.68 15.15 -1.65
N GLU A 215 2.94 15.48 -1.96
CA GLU A 215 3.85 16.09 -0.98
C GLU A 215 3.38 17.49 -0.56
N TYR A 216 2.75 18.26 -1.45
CA TYR A 216 2.13 19.56 -1.09
C TYR A 216 0.86 19.41 -0.28
N ILE A 217 0.04 18.38 -0.55
CA ILE A 217 -1.09 18.03 0.32
C ILE A 217 -0.62 17.74 1.74
N ALA A 218 0.51 17.06 1.92
CA ALA A 218 1.07 16.74 3.23
C ALA A 218 1.40 17.96 4.08
N ILE A 219 1.85 19.02 3.45
CA ILE A 219 2.17 20.28 4.11
C ILE A 219 1.04 21.30 4.02
N GLN A 220 -0.17 20.86 3.64
CA GLN A 220 -1.41 21.65 3.54
C GLN A 220 -1.37 22.80 2.51
N GLU A 221 -0.45 22.75 1.56
CA GLU A 221 -0.37 23.67 0.41
C GLU A 221 -1.35 23.22 -0.69
N TYR A 222 -2.64 23.24 -0.40
CA TYR A 222 -3.69 22.62 -1.21
C TYR A 222 -3.86 23.27 -2.58
N ASP A 223 -3.79 24.59 -2.68
CA ASP A 223 -3.92 25.32 -3.95
C ASP A 223 -2.80 24.94 -4.93
N LYS A 224 -1.59 24.82 -4.39
CA LYS A 224 -0.42 24.41 -5.18
C LYS A 224 -0.53 22.96 -5.64
N ALA A 225 -1.03 22.09 -4.77
CA ALA A 225 -1.30 20.70 -5.12
C ALA A 225 -2.36 20.59 -6.24
N GLU A 226 -3.45 21.36 -6.14
CA GLU A 226 -4.49 21.41 -7.18
C GLU A 226 -3.91 21.87 -8.53
N ASP A 227 -3.14 22.97 -8.55
CA ASP A 227 -2.51 23.51 -9.76
C ASP A 227 -1.60 22.47 -10.45
N ILE A 228 -0.78 21.76 -9.67
CA ILE A 228 0.09 20.71 -10.19
C ILE A 228 -0.72 19.56 -10.80
N LEU A 229 -1.76 19.08 -10.10
CA LEU A 229 -2.62 17.99 -10.58
C LEU A 229 -3.37 18.39 -11.85
N LEU A 230 -3.95 19.60 -11.89
CA LEU A 230 -4.67 20.08 -13.06
C LEU A 230 -3.73 20.23 -14.28
N LYS A 231 -2.49 20.70 -14.10
CA LYS A 231 -1.48 20.75 -15.17
C LYS A 231 -1.14 19.35 -15.69
N ALA A 232 -0.96 18.38 -14.78
CA ALA A 232 -0.66 17.01 -15.17
C ALA A 232 -1.83 16.36 -15.95
N LEU A 233 -3.07 16.65 -15.55
CA LEU A 233 -4.29 16.10 -16.16
C LEU A 233 -4.62 16.67 -17.55
N GLN A 234 -3.96 17.75 -17.99
CA GLN A 234 -4.12 18.27 -19.36
C GLN A 234 -3.60 17.31 -20.44
N LYS A 235 -2.80 16.32 -20.05
CA LYS A 235 -2.22 15.34 -20.98
C LYS A 235 -2.96 14.01 -20.94
N GLU A 236 -3.12 13.41 -22.11
CA GLU A 236 -3.64 12.04 -22.21
C GLU A 236 -2.49 11.06 -21.95
N ILE A 237 -2.52 10.46 -20.78
CA ILE A 237 -1.53 9.48 -20.29
C ILE A 237 -2.23 8.31 -19.63
N LYS A 238 -1.60 7.15 -19.62
CA LYS A 238 -2.17 5.94 -19.01
C LYS A 238 -2.38 6.07 -17.47
N PHE A 239 -1.64 6.98 -16.81
CA PHE A 239 -1.76 7.23 -15.38
C PHE A 239 -2.81 8.29 -15.01
N LYS A 240 -3.51 8.87 -16.02
CA LYS A 240 -4.56 9.87 -15.79
C LYS A 240 -5.60 9.45 -14.75
N PRO A 241 -6.07 8.16 -14.71
CA PRO A 241 -6.97 7.69 -13.66
C PRO A 241 -6.43 7.88 -12.24
N PHE A 242 -5.16 7.59 -12.01
CA PHE A 242 -4.53 7.79 -10.68
C PHE A 242 -4.46 9.26 -10.28
N LEU A 243 -4.11 10.14 -11.23
CA LEU A 243 -4.08 11.59 -10.99
C LEU A 243 -5.46 12.14 -10.65
N MET A 244 -6.51 11.61 -11.30
CA MET A 244 -7.89 11.97 -10.99
C MET A 244 -8.30 11.52 -9.58
N VAL A 245 -7.86 10.35 -9.12
CA VAL A 245 -8.06 9.90 -7.73
C VAL A 245 -7.41 10.88 -6.75
N PHE A 246 -6.17 11.31 -6.99
CA PHE A 246 -5.50 12.29 -6.14
C PHE A 246 -6.25 13.62 -6.08
N LEU A 247 -6.78 14.07 -7.20
CA LEU A 247 -7.58 15.29 -7.26
C LEU A 247 -8.92 15.13 -6.51
N CYS A 248 -9.60 13.99 -6.66
CA CYS A 248 -10.81 13.67 -5.88
C CYS A 248 -10.51 13.69 -4.37
N GLN A 249 -9.43 13.05 -3.95
CA GLN A 249 -8.99 13.04 -2.54
C GLN A 249 -8.71 14.45 -2.03
N LEU A 250 -8.04 15.28 -2.82
CA LEU A 250 -7.82 16.68 -2.47
C LEU A 250 -9.16 17.42 -2.24
N TYR A 251 -10.15 17.22 -3.11
CA TYR A 251 -11.46 17.85 -2.94
C TYR A 251 -12.23 17.34 -1.73
N ILE A 252 -12.09 16.07 -1.35
CA ILE A 252 -12.65 15.53 -0.11
C ILE A 252 -11.98 16.21 1.11
N ILE A 253 -10.66 16.31 1.12
CA ILE A 253 -9.87 16.90 2.21
C ILE A 253 -10.23 18.36 2.42
N THR A 254 -10.40 19.11 1.35
CA THR A 254 -10.74 20.53 1.37
C THR A 254 -12.23 20.79 1.48
N ASN A 255 -13.06 19.74 1.66
CA ASN A 255 -14.53 19.80 1.67
C ASN A 255 -15.13 20.47 0.42
N ASN A 256 -14.42 20.42 -0.71
CA ASN A 256 -14.88 21.03 -1.95
C ASN A 256 -15.73 20.03 -2.78
N PHE A 257 -16.88 19.66 -2.21
CA PHE A 257 -17.77 18.66 -2.81
C PHE A 257 -18.39 19.10 -4.12
N GLN A 258 -18.48 20.39 -4.41
CA GLN A 258 -18.96 20.89 -5.71
C GLN A 258 -17.97 20.56 -6.83
N LYS A 259 -16.66 20.76 -6.60
CA LYS A 259 -15.61 20.35 -7.56
C LYS A 259 -15.54 18.83 -7.67
N LEU A 260 -15.67 18.12 -6.55
CA LEU A 260 -15.71 16.65 -6.53
C LEU A 260 -16.85 16.11 -7.38
N GLU A 261 -18.07 16.63 -7.23
CA GLU A 261 -19.23 16.22 -8.01
C GLU A 261 -19.03 16.43 -9.51
N LYS A 262 -18.55 17.60 -9.91
CA LYS A 262 -18.22 17.89 -11.33
C LYS A 262 -17.19 16.90 -11.87
N LEU A 263 -16.17 16.59 -11.10
CA LEU A 263 -15.14 15.64 -11.49
C LEU A 263 -15.70 14.22 -11.62
N ILE A 264 -16.47 13.73 -10.64
CA ILE A 264 -17.11 12.40 -10.68
C ILE A 264 -18.03 12.27 -11.90
N LYS A 265 -18.85 13.29 -12.21
CA LYS A 265 -19.75 13.29 -13.36
C LYS A 265 -19.00 13.29 -14.72
N SER A 266 -17.75 13.76 -14.74
CA SER A 266 -16.92 13.76 -15.96
C SER A 266 -16.19 12.41 -16.20
N ILE A 267 -16.21 11.51 -15.23
CA ILE A 267 -15.50 10.23 -15.27
C ILE A 267 -16.34 9.19 -16.00
N ASN A 268 -15.73 8.43 -16.88
CA ASN A 268 -16.37 7.34 -17.58
C ASN A 268 -16.48 6.09 -16.69
N PHE A 269 -17.36 5.15 -17.09
CA PHE A 269 -17.67 3.91 -16.35
C PHE A 269 -16.41 3.07 -16.00
N ASN A 270 -15.36 3.11 -16.81
CA ASN A 270 -14.13 2.31 -16.59
C ASN A 270 -13.35 2.74 -15.34
N MET A 271 -13.60 3.94 -14.81
CA MET A 271 -12.93 4.44 -13.60
C MET A 271 -13.71 4.17 -12.31
N GLN A 272 -14.95 3.71 -12.40
CA GLN A 272 -15.82 3.51 -11.24
C GLN A 272 -15.17 2.61 -10.17
N ASN A 273 -14.58 1.48 -10.60
CA ASN A 273 -13.92 0.55 -9.67
C ASN A 273 -12.73 1.20 -8.91
N LEU A 274 -12.01 2.12 -9.56
CA LEU A 274 -10.90 2.84 -8.93
C LEU A 274 -11.41 3.85 -7.89
N LEU A 275 -12.48 4.57 -8.21
CA LEU A 275 -13.12 5.51 -7.27
C LEU A 275 -13.76 4.78 -6.10
N ASP A 276 -14.38 3.62 -6.34
CA ASP A 276 -14.95 2.76 -5.29
C ASP A 276 -13.85 2.22 -4.37
N SER A 277 -12.72 1.78 -4.94
CA SER A 277 -11.61 1.27 -4.14
C SER A 277 -10.94 2.33 -3.26
N ALA A 278 -10.94 3.59 -3.69
CA ALA A 278 -10.43 4.73 -2.95
C ALA A 278 -11.47 5.38 -2.01
N ASP A 279 -12.66 4.79 -1.88
CA ASP A 279 -13.80 5.30 -1.08
C ASP A 279 -14.26 6.73 -1.42
N ILE A 280 -13.95 7.18 -2.63
CA ILE A 280 -14.34 8.51 -3.11
C ILE A 280 -15.87 8.60 -3.24
N ILE A 281 -16.47 7.57 -3.83
CA ILE A 281 -17.93 7.49 -4.01
C ILE A 281 -18.67 7.40 -2.66
N GLY A 282 -18.12 6.63 -1.72
CA GLY A 282 -18.66 6.54 -0.36
C GLY A 282 -18.66 7.89 0.35
N ASN A 283 -17.55 8.63 0.28
CA ASN A 283 -17.47 9.99 0.83
C ASN A 283 -18.45 10.95 0.17
N TYR A 284 -18.57 10.90 -1.16
CA TYR A 284 -19.53 11.74 -1.89
C TYR A 284 -20.97 11.43 -1.51
N TYR A 285 -21.38 10.16 -1.41
CA TYR A 285 -22.71 9.79 -0.95
C TYR A 285 -22.97 10.19 0.50
N CYS A 286 -21.99 10.07 1.39
CA CYS A 286 -22.12 10.56 2.77
C CYS A 286 -22.36 12.07 2.85
N TYR A 287 -21.75 12.83 1.96
CA TYR A 287 -22.03 14.26 1.83
C TYR A 287 -23.45 14.55 1.37
N LEU A 288 -23.97 13.79 0.39
CA LEU A 288 -25.30 13.99 -0.14
C LEU A 288 -26.40 13.55 0.85
N ASP A 289 -26.35 12.31 1.31
CA ASP A 289 -27.33 11.71 2.22
C ASP A 289 -26.79 10.43 2.88
N LYS A 290 -27.00 10.29 4.20
CA LYS A 290 -26.55 9.11 4.97
C LYS A 290 -27.25 7.81 4.54
N ASN A 291 -28.47 7.85 3.99
CA ASN A 291 -29.15 6.64 3.51
C ASN A 291 -28.52 6.17 2.21
N LEU A 292 -28.23 7.08 1.27
CA LEU A 292 -27.48 6.74 0.05
C LEU A 292 -26.10 6.13 0.37
N CYS A 293 -25.38 6.71 1.33
CA CYS A 293 -24.11 6.17 1.77
C CYS A 293 -24.27 4.75 2.34
N ARG A 294 -25.32 4.49 3.13
CA ARG A 294 -25.58 3.17 3.70
C ARG A 294 -25.91 2.14 2.61
N GLU A 295 -26.79 2.46 1.70
CA GLU A 295 -27.16 1.60 0.56
C GLU A 295 -25.93 1.26 -0.29
N TYR A 296 -25.06 2.25 -0.54
CA TYR A 296 -23.80 2.05 -1.23
C TYR A 296 -22.93 1.02 -0.52
N TYR A 297 -22.65 1.17 0.79
CA TYR A 297 -21.80 0.23 1.51
C TYR A 297 -22.44 -1.15 1.72
N MET A 298 -23.78 -1.24 1.84
CA MET A 298 -24.47 -2.52 1.81
C MET A 298 -24.21 -3.26 0.49
N LYS A 299 -24.31 -2.56 -0.63
CA LYS A 299 -23.97 -3.10 -1.95
C LYS A 299 -22.48 -3.46 -2.06
N GLN A 300 -21.59 -2.61 -1.56
CA GLN A 300 -20.14 -2.86 -1.60
C GLN A 300 -19.72 -4.09 -0.79
N CYS A 301 -20.33 -4.37 0.33
CA CYS A 301 -20.09 -5.61 1.09
C CYS A 301 -20.43 -6.87 0.28
N ILE A 302 -21.39 -6.79 -0.65
CA ILE A 302 -21.80 -7.92 -1.51
C ILE A 302 -20.91 -8.04 -2.74
N VAL A 303 -20.69 -6.93 -3.46
CA VAL A 303 -19.96 -6.95 -4.74
C VAL A 303 -18.44 -7.00 -4.57
N ASN A 304 -17.94 -6.49 -3.45
CA ASN A 304 -16.53 -6.46 -3.11
C ASN A 304 -16.26 -6.96 -1.67
N PRO A 305 -16.57 -8.24 -1.38
CA PRO A 305 -16.50 -8.80 -0.03
C PRO A 305 -15.08 -8.91 0.53
N SER A 306 -14.06 -8.72 -0.30
CA SER A 306 -12.66 -8.74 0.11
C SER A 306 -12.15 -7.37 0.58
N LYS A 307 -12.92 -6.29 0.39
CA LYS A 307 -12.56 -4.95 0.88
C LYS A 307 -13.06 -4.77 2.31
N ILE A 308 -12.14 -4.88 3.25
CA ILE A 308 -12.42 -4.93 4.68
C ILE A 308 -13.03 -3.63 5.21
N SER A 309 -12.57 -2.48 4.70
CA SER A 309 -13.09 -1.17 5.10
C SER A 309 -14.59 -0.99 4.82
N ASN A 310 -15.16 -1.69 3.84
CA ASN A 310 -16.60 -1.63 3.57
C ASN A 310 -17.44 -2.05 4.79
N TYR A 311 -17.01 -3.12 5.48
CA TYR A 311 -17.71 -3.62 6.67
C TYR A 311 -17.68 -2.62 7.81
N LEU A 312 -16.54 -1.98 8.03
CA LEU A 312 -16.37 -0.99 9.11
C LEU A 312 -17.10 0.32 8.80
N ASN A 313 -17.08 0.77 7.53
CA ASN A 313 -17.85 1.92 7.09
C ASN A 313 -19.37 1.68 7.26
N LEU A 314 -19.84 0.48 6.89
CA LEU A 314 -21.23 0.11 7.10
C LEU A 314 -21.56 -0.02 8.59
N ALA A 315 -20.71 -0.63 9.39
CA ALA A 315 -20.89 -0.73 10.84
C ALA A 315 -21.03 0.65 11.49
N TYR A 316 -20.18 1.60 11.10
CA TYR A 316 -20.28 2.99 11.56
C TYR A 316 -21.65 3.62 11.23
N LEU A 317 -22.17 3.42 10.04
CA LEU A 317 -23.47 3.94 9.60
C LEU A 317 -24.66 3.25 10.28
N MET A 318 -24.45 2.01 10.76
CA MET A 318 -25.51 1.20 11.41
C MET A 318 -25.52 1.30 12.94
N ARG A 319 -24.43 1.81 13.56
CA ARG A 319 -24.20 1.77 15.01
C ARG A 319 -25.37 2.27 15.89
N GLU A 320 -26.12 3.26 15.40
CA GLU A 320 -27.27 3.85 16.11
C GLU A 320 -28.62 3.22 15.72
N LYS A 321 -28.69 2.58 14.54
CA LYS A 321 -29.93 1.98 14.01
C LYS A 321 -30.07 0.51 14.35
N ASP A 322 -28.97 -0.24 14.27
CA ASP A 322 -28.90 -1.67 14.54
C ASP A 322 -27.51 -2.03 15.05
N THR A 323 -27.34 -1.89 16.35
CA THR A 323 -26.07 -2.19 17.04
C THR A 323 -25.66 -3.65 16.88
N THR A 324 -26.63 -4.59 16.84
CA THR A 324 -26.35 -6.01 16.69
C THR A 324 -25.75 -6.31 15.31
N PHE A 325 -26.34 -5.73 14.27
CA PHE A 325 -25.82 -5.86 12.91
C PHE A 325 -24.46 -5.17 12.77
N ALA A 326 -24.28 -3.99 13.37
CA ALA A 326 -22.99 -3.30 13.38
C ALA A 326 -21.88 -4.16 14.00
N LYS A 327 -22.14 -4.82 15.15
CA LYS A 327 -21.19 -5.75 15.80
C LYS A 327 -20.80 -6.91 14.86
N LYS A 328 -21.77 -7.56 14.21
CA LYS A 328 -21.48 -8.63 13.23
C LYS A 328 -20.60 -8.18 12.06
N LEU A 329 -20.79 -6.96 11.59
CA LEU A 329 -19.95 -6.38 10.54
C LEU A 329 -18.49 -6.18 11.02
N ILE A 330 -18.32 -5.75 12.26
CA ILE A 330 -17.01 -5.59 12.89
C ILE A 330 -16.33 -6.96 13.05
N GLU A 331 -17.05 -7.96 13.59
CA GLU A 331 -16.55 -9.33 13.69
C GLU A 331 -16.08 -9.87 12.35
N THR A 332 -16.88 -9.67 11.28
CA THR A 332 -16.51 -10.05 9.92
C THR A 332 -15.23 -9.35 9.44
N ALA A 333 -15.05 -8.07 9.79
CA ALA A 333 -13.82 -7.34 9.45
C ALA A 333 -12.60 -7.93 10.17
N PHE A 334 -12.73 -8.29 11.46
CA PHE A 334 -11.68 -8.93 12.27
C PHE A 334 -11.32 -10.33 11.78
N GLU A 335 -12.31 -11.12 11.33
CA GLU A 335 -12.07 -12.43 10.72
C GLU A 335 -11.27 -12.31 9.41
N LYS A 336 -11.54 -11.27 8.62
CA LYS A 336 -10.86 -11.02 7.35
C LYS A 336 -9.47 -10.41 7.50
N ASN A 337 -9.22 -9.71 8.59
CA ASN A 337 -7.95 -9.09 8.91
C ASN A 337 -7.66 -9.26 10.40
N SER A 338 -6.96 -10.34 10.75
CA SER A 338 -6.60 -10.67 12.13
C SER A 338 -5.71 -9.59 12.78
N TYR A 339 -4.96 -8.86 11.98
CA TYR A 339 -4.08 -7.80 12.45
C TYR A 339 -4.83 -6.60 13.06
N LEU A 340 -6.15 -6.48 12.84
CA LEU A 340 -7.01 -5.51 13.54
C LEU A 340 -7.04 -5.73 15.05
N LYS A 341 -6.67 -6.92 15.54
CA LYS A 341 -6.52 -7.21 16.97
C LYS A 341 -5.19 -6.68 17.55
N ASN A 342 -4.25 -6.25 16.72
CA ASN A 342 -2.95 -5.78 17.17
C ASN A 342 -3.06 -4.36 17.73
N PRO A 343 -2.73 -4.15 19.04
CA PRO A 343 -2.83 -2.82 19.66
C PRO A 343 -1.93 -1.77 19.00
N LEU A 344 -0.89 -2.19 18.27
CA LEU A 344 0.02 -1.28 17.57
C LEU A 344 -0.71 -0.35 16.60
N ILE A 345 -1.69 -0.86 15.85
CA ILE A 345 -2.39 -0.08 14.82
C ILE A 345 -3.25 1.05 15.39
N TYR A 346 -3.62 0.96 16.68
CA TYR A 346 -4.43 1.99 17.37
C TYR A 346 -3.61 3.08 18.02
N LYS A 347 -2.28 2.95 18.05
CA LYS A 347 -1.38 4.02 18.49
C LYS A 347 -1.51 5.23 17.58
N GLU A 348 -1.09 6.38 18.10
CA GLU A 348 -0.90 7.55 17.24
C GLU A 348 0.24 7.25 16.27
N GLY A 349 -0.04 7.40 14.97
CA GLY A 349 0.99 7.33 13.94
C GLY A 349 1.78 8.64 13.91
N ASP A 350 2.90 8.62 13.21
CA ASP A 350 3.63 9.83 12.85
C ASP A 350 2.68 10.82 12.16
N GLU A 351 2.73 12.12 12.53
CA GLU A 351 1.81 13.15 12.03
C GLU A 351 2.04 13.52 10.55
N CYS A 352 2.04 12.52 9.68
CA CYS A 352 2.06 12.75 8.24
C CYS A 352 0.63 12.85 7.72
N ASN A 353 0.18 14.07 7.46
CA ASN A 353 -1.21 14.35 7.08
C ASN A 353 -1.67 13.66 5.78
N ILE A 354 -0.78 13.38 4.82
CA ILE A 354 -1.14 12.69 3.57
C ILE A 354 -1.88 11.39 3.82
N PHE A 355 -1.32 10.55 4.68
CA PHE A 355 -1.85 9.21 4.88
C PHE A 355 -3.17 9.21 5.65
N LYS A 356 -3.34 10.12 6.61
CA LYS A 356 -4.63 10.30 7.30
C LYS A 356 -5.76 10.64 6.32
N GLN A 357 -5.43 11.30 5.23
CA GLN A 357 -6.37 11.79 4.22
C GLN A 357 -6.68 10.75 3.14
N GLN A 358 -5.80 9.77 2.95
CA GLN A 358 -6.01 8.66 2.00
C GLN A 358 -6.73 7.46 2.62
N SER A 359 -7.22 7.60 3.86
CA SER A 359 -7.87 6.47 4.54
C SER A 359 -9.12 6.00 3.77
N ASN A 360 -9.37 4.70 3.84
CA ASN A 360 -10.57 4.08 3.26
C ASN A 360 -11.83 4.31 4.11
N PHE A 361 -11.81 5.29 5.02
CA PHE A 361 -12.90 5.50 5.97
C PHE A 361 -13.65 6.80 5.73
N ILE A 362 -14.97 6.74 5.87
CA ILE A 362 -15.91 7.87 5.72
C ILE A 362 -16.18 8.60 7.03
N PHE A 363 -15.57 8.19 8.14
CA PHE A 363 -15.82 8.73 9.46
C PHE A 363 -14.56 9.37 10.07
N PRO A 364 -14.73 10.39 10.94
CA PRO A 364 -13.61 11.04 11.61
C PRO A 364 -12.88 10.09 12.57
N ILE A 365 -11.56 10.16 12.61
CA ILE A 365 -10.69 9.37 13.49
C ILE A 365 -11.14 9.37 14.95
N LYS A 366 -11.57 10.53 15.44
CA LYS A 366 -12.05 10.70 16.85
C LYS A 366 -13.27 9.82 17.18
N ASP A 367 -14.05 9.46 16.19
CA ASP A 367 -15.28 8.69 16.38
C ASP A 367 -15.01 7.16 16.47
N LEU A 368 -13.81 6.72 16.10
CA LEU A 368 -13.31 5.37 16.39
C LEU A 368 -13.10 5.11 17.89
N LYS A 369 -12.97 6.17 18.70
CA LYS A 369 -12.88 6.06 20.17
C LYS A 369 -14.19 5.65 20.84
N CYS A 370 -15.31 5.66 20.14
CA CYS A 370 -16.56 5.15 20.64
C CYS A 370 -16.48 3.63 20.72
N ASN A 371 -16.41 3.10 21.91
CA ASN A 371 -16.41 1.75 22.48
C ASN A 371 -16.76 0.51 21.61
N LEU A 372 -17.24 0.67 20.38
CA LEU A 372 -17.56 -0.41 19.45
C LEU A 372 -16.34 -1.24 19.01
N PHE A 373 -15.13 -0.64 19.01
CA PHE A 373 -13.91 -1.29 18.54
C PHE A 373 -13.00 -1.83 19.68
N LEU A 374 -13.23 -1.40 20.92
CA LEU A 374 -12.36 -1.73 22.07
C LEU A 374 -12.97 -2.72 23.05
N GLU A 375 -14.22 -3.12 22.87
CA GLU A 375 -14.92 -4.11 23.73
C GLU A 375 -14.99 -5.52 23.12
N ILE A 376 -14.27 -5.78 22.04
CA ILE A 376 -14.08 -7.11 21.45
C ILE A 376 -12.60 -7.51 21.68
#